data_c5041a43d06e6d9180f4594c2beb87fa
#
_entry.id   c5041a43d06e6d9180f4594c2beb87fa
#
_cell.length_a   1.000
_cell.length_b   1.000
_cell.length_c   1.000
_cell.angle_alpha   90.00
_cell.angle_beta   90.00
_cell.angle_gamma   90.00
#
_symmetry.space_group_name_H-M   'P 1'
#
loop_
_entity.id
_entity.type
_entity.pdbx_description
1 polymer ?
#
loop_
_entity_poly.entity_id
_entity_poly.type
_entity_poly.pdbx_seq_one_letter_code
_entity_poly.pdbx_strand_id
1 'polypeptide(L)'
;MTSLLPQFSSTGLTLLSFVVALMVIVFVHEMGHYLAGRWSGIKADVFSIGFGPVLWRRVDRRGTVWQIALVPLGGYVKFKGDSNAASMGADTGAKASRDSMAGAPVWARALTVASGPAFNFIFAFLVFAWAVLSIGVATDPLTLASVPDLPDTYEQELETGDQILAIGGVETPTMADVVAATDKLGMVPSVDYRVMRAGEEIVVRGPYPEPTLARAVSTDSPAREAGLLADDVITAIDGTPVFAFSQMMDIVAASDGRAMTFEVWRQGETLSFDIAPRRVDLPLRDGDFETRWL
;
A
#
# COMPACT_ATOMS: atom_id res chain seq x y z
N MET A 1 20.46 -24.71 9.42
CA MET A 1 19.04 -24.76 9.83
C MET A 1 18.45 -23.43 10.27
N THR A 2 19.20 -22.32 10.22
CA THR A 2 18.79 -20.98 10.68
C THR A 2 18.13 -20.11 9.61
N SER A 3 18.10 -20.50 8.34
CA SER A 3 17.57 -19.68 7.23
C SER A 3 16.06 -19.80 6.99
N LEU A 4 15.38 -20.71 7.66
CA LEU A 4 13.91 -20.90 7.47
C LEU A 4 13.06 -20.00 8.38
N LEU A 5 13.56 -19.55 9.51
CA LEU A 5 12.80 -18.77 10.49
C LEU A 5 12.42 -17.35 9.98
N PRO A 6 13.28 -16.59 9.29
CA PRO A 6 12.89 -15.28 8.74
C PRO A 6 11.80 -15.39 7.66
N GLN A 7 11.89 -16.40 6.78
CA GLN A 7 10.89 -16.62 5.72
C GLN A 7 9.52 -17.00 6.28
N PHE A 8 9.45 -17.79 7.35
CA PHE A 8 8.19 -18.09 8.01
C PHE A 8 7.57 -16.87 8.68
N SER A 9 8.37 -15.93 9.20
CA SER A 9 7.85 -14.72 9.84
C SER A 9 7.26 -13.75 8.81
N SER A 10 7.90 -13.54 7.65
CA SER A 10 7.38 -12.69 6.57
C SER A 10 6.13 -13.30 5.93
N THR A 11 6.14 -14.60 5.65
CA THR A 11 4.97 -15.33 5.13
C THR A 11 3.81 -15.30 6.13
N GLY A 12 4.09 -15.50 7.42
CA GLY A 12 3.09 -15.42 8.48
C GLY A 12 2.46 -14.04 8.59
N LEU A 13 3.25 -12.98 8.52
CA LEU A 13 2.77 -11.60 8.53
C LEU A 13 1.93 -11.29 7.28
N THR A 14 2.36 -11.74 6.11
CA THR A 14 1.62 -11.58 4.85
C THR A 14 0.26 -12.28 4.91
N LEU A 15 0.22 -13.52 5.37
CA LEU A 15 -1.03 -14.27 5.56
C LEU A 15 -1.95 -13.60 6.58
N LEU A 16 -1.41 -13.14 7.70
CA LEU A 16 -2.17 -12.41 8.71
C LEU A 16 -2.76 -11.12 8.13
N SER A 17 -1.96 -10.33 7.41
CA SER A 17 -2.40 -9.08 6.77
C SER A 17 -3.50 -9.34 5.74
N PHE A 18 -3.37 -10.41 4.94
CA PHE A 18 -4.38 -10.83 3.99
C PHE A 18 -5.70 -11.20 4.70
N VAL A 19 -5.64 -12.00 5.77
CA VAL A 19 -6.83 -12.39 6.53
C VAL A 19 -7.49 -11.18 7.18
N VAL A 20 -6.72 -10.25 7.74
CA VAL A 20 -7.25 -9.01 8.33
C VAL A 20 -7.93 -8.16 7.26
N ALA A 21 -7.30 -7.95 6.11
CA ALA A 21 -7.90 -7.18 5.00
C ALA A 21 -9.20 -7.83 4.50
N LEU A 22 -9.20 -9.15 4.32
CA LEU A 22 -10.37 -9.92 3.93
C LEU A 22 -11.51 -9.73 4.95
N MET A 23 -11.22 -9.84 6.24
CA MET A 23 -12.21 -9.65 7.30
C MET A 23 -12.82 -8.25 7.30
N VAL A 24 -12.01 -7.20 7.04
CA VAL A 24 -12.51 -5.82 6.93
C VAL A 24 -13.47 -5.69 5.74
N ILE A 25 -13.10 -6.21 4.57
CA ILE A 25 -13.93 -6.16 3.36
C ILE A 25 -15.25 -6.92 3.58
N VAL A 26 -15.18 -8.11 4.15
CA VAL A 26 -16.36 -8.92 4.48
C VAL A 26 -17.25 -8.21 5.51
N PHE A 27 -16.66 -7.64 6.56
CA PHE A 27 -17.41 -6.87 7.55
C PHE A 27 -18.18 -5.72 6.93
N VAL A 28 -17.54 -4.94 6.05
CA VAL A 28 -18.18 -3.81 5.34
C VAL A 28 -19.31 -4.32 4.44
N HIS A 29 -19.09 -5.42 3.73
CA HIS A 29 -20.09 -6.07 2.88
C HIS A 29 -21.34 -6.50 3.67
N GLU A 30 -21.13 -7.26 4.73
CA GLU A 30 -22.23 -7.73 5.59
C GLU A 30 -22.93 -6.58 6.30
N MET A 31 -22.18 -5.54 6.68
CA MET A 31 -22.75 -4.32 7.26
C MET A 31 -23.68 -3.60 6.27
N GLY A 32 -23.36 -3.61 4.98
CA GLY A 32 -24.24 -3.09 3.93
C GLY A 32 -25.59 -3.81 3.93
N HIS A 33 -25.60 -5.13 3.89
CA HIS A 33 -26.81 -5.94 3.97
C HIS A 33 -27.60 -5.66 5.26
N TYR A 34 -26.91 -5.69 6.39
CA TYR A 34 -27.49 -5.46 7.70
C TYR A 34 -28.18 -4.08 7.81
N LEU A 35 -27.48 -3.02 7.42
CA LEU A 35 -28.02 -1.65 7.53
C LEU A 35 -29.20 -1.45 6.57
N ALA A 36 -29.07 -1.85 5.31
CA ALA A 36 -30.15 -1.70 4.34
C ALA A 36 -31.38 -2.54 4.70
N GLY A 37 -31.20 -3.77 5.14
CA GLY A 37 -32.30 -4.60 5.64
C GLY A 37 -33.02 -3.93 6.80
N ARG A 38 -32.27 -3.39 7.74
CA ARG A 38 -32.83 -2.68 8.89
C ARG A 38 -33.56 -1.40 8.53
N TRP A 39 -33.00 -0.59 7.65
CA TRP A 39 -33.68 0.64 7.15
C TRP A 39 -34.96 0.32 6.39
N SER A 40 -34.99 -0.83 5.73
CA SER A 40 -36.17 -1.33 5.03
C SER A 40 -37.20 -2.04 5.93
N GLY A 41 -36.94 -2.12 7.25
CA GLY A 41 -37.81 -2.75 8.22
C GLY A 41 -37.67 -4.26 8.34
N ILE A 42 -36.65 -4.87 7.72
CA ILE A 42 -36.34 -6.30 7.79
C ILE A 42 -35.49 -6.56 9.03
N LYS A 43 -35.93 -7.49 9.88
CA LYS A 43 -35.14 -7.86 11.07
C LYS A 43 -34.01 -8.80 10.73
N ALA A 44 -32.83 -8.50 11.28
CA ALA A 44 -31.69 -9.40 11.27
C ALA A 44 -31.62 -10.16 12.59
N ASP A 45 -31.60 -11.49 12.50
CA ASP A 45 -31.48 -12.37 13.66
C ASP A 45 -30.01 -12.58 14.06
N VAL A 46 -29.11 -12.71 13.08
CA VAL A 46 -27.67 -12.93 13.32
C VAL A 46 -26.86 -12.07 12.37
N PHE A 47 -25.78 -11.48 12.90
CA PHE A 47 -24.69 -10.86 12.16
C PHE A 47 -23.40 -11.62 12.55
N SER A 48 -22.77 -12.31 11.61
CA SER A 48 -21.59 -13.14 11.87
C SER A 48 -20.41 -12.71 11.02
N ILE A 49 -19.24 -12.55 11.65
CA ILE A 49 -17.95 -12.52 10.98
C ILE A 49 -17.30 -13.88 11.17
N GLY A 50 -16.95 -14.53 10.06
CA GLY A 50 -16.46 -15.91 10.09
C GLY A 50 -17.54 -16.98 10.10
N PHE A 51 -17.09 -18.22 9.98
CA PHE A 51 -17.89 -19.43 9.98
C PHE A 51 -17.42 -20.41 11.06
N GLY A 52 -18.26 -21.43 11.36
CA GLY A 52 -17.92 -22.51 12.28
C GLY A 52 -18.17 -22.17 13.75
N PRO A 53 -17.36 -22.72 14.70
CA PRO A 53 -17.55 -22.50 16.12
C PRO A 53 -17.50 -21.03 16.52
N VAL A 54 -18.46 -20.60 17.34
CA VAL A 54 -18.56 -19.20 17.79
C VAL A 54 -17.57 -18.97 18.93
N LEU A 55 -16.66 -18.00 18.72
CA LEU A 55 -15.67 -17.59 19.71
C LEU A 55 -16.22 -16.52 20.65
N TRP A 56 -17.03 -15.62 20.10
CA TRP A 56 -17.64 -14.53 20.87
C TRP A 56 -19.03 -14.20 20.31
N ARG A 57 -19.97 -13.91 21.20
CA ARG A 57 -21.33 -13.48 20.80
C ARG A 57 -21.90 -12.47 21.80
N ARG A 58 -22.70 -11.56 21.28
CA ARG A 58 -23.45 -10.59 22.06
C ARG A 58 -24.79 -10.29 21.36
N VAL A 59 -25.85 -10.14 22.15
CA VAL A 59 -27.16 -9.71 21.63
C VAL A 59 -27.29 -8.19 21.80
N ASP A 60 -27.65 -7.49 20.73
CA ASP A 60 -27.88 -6.06 20.79
C ASP A 60 -29.28 -5.74 21.37
N ARG A 61 -29.55 -4.44 21.63
CA ARG A 61 -30.83 -3.99 22.17
C ARG A 61 -32.02 -4.26 21.25
N ARG A 62 -31.79 -4.66 20.02
CA ARG A 62 -32.82 -4.90 19.00
C ARG A 62 -32.98 -6.40 18.71
N GLY A 63 -32.29 -7.26 19.46
CA GLY A 63 -32.38 -8.69 19.40
C GLY A 63 -31.48 -9.35 18.35
N THR A 64 -30.64 -8.60 17.63
CA THR A 64 -29.66 -9.19 16.70
C THR A 64 -28.50 -9.79 17.49
N VAL A 65 -28.17 -11.03 17.19
CA VAL A 65 -27.00 -11.73 17.72
C VAL A 65 -25.77 -11.36 16.88
N TRP A 66 -24.84 -10.62 17.45
CA TRP A 66 -23.53 -10.34 16.88
C TRP A 66 -22.55 -11.41 17.31
N GLN A 67 -21.85 -12.00 16.36
CA GLN A 67 -20.90 -13.08 16.68
C GLN A 67 -19.63 -13.03 15.80
N ILE A 68 -18.55 -13.55 16.38
CA ILE A 68 -17.28 -13.82 15.70
C ILE A 68 -17.05 -15.31 15.77
N ALA A 69 -16.81 -15.94 14.63
CA ALA A 69 -16.56 -17.37 14.51
C ALA A 69 -15.09 -17.67 14.16
N LEU A 70 -14.68 -18.91 14.34
CA LEU A 70 -13.28 -19.34 14.28
C LEU A 70 -12.66 -19.21 12.88
N VAL A 71 -13.42 -19.45 11.81
CA VAL A 71 -12.89 -19.46 10.44
C VAL A 71 -13.11 -18.10 9.78
N PRO A 72 -12.07 -17.25 9.65
CA PRO A 72 -12.21 -15.85 9.24
C PRO A 72 -12.25 -15.67 7.70
N LEU A 73 -12.87 -16.59 6.97
CA LEU A 73 -12.93 -16.60 5.50
C LEU A 73 -14.27 -16.12 4.93
N GLY A 74 -15.01 -15.31 5.68
CA GLY A 74 -16.30 -14.80 5.23
C GLY A 74 -17.14 -14.29 6.39
N GLY A 75 -18.43 -14.03 6.10
CA GLY A 75 -19.42 -13.61 7.08
C GLY A 75 -20.83 -13.87 6.54
N TYR A 76 -21.82 -13.53 7.33
CA TYR A 76 -23.21 -13.55 6.88
C TYR A 76 -24.12 -12.72 7.77
N VAL A 77 -25.18 -12.19 7.16
CA VAL A 77 -26.33 -11.67 7.88
C VAL A 77 -27.50 -12.65 7.69
N LYS A 78 -28.01 -13.19 8.78
CA LYS A 78 -29.23 -13.99 8.77
C LYS A 78 -30.42 -13.05 9.07
N PHE A 79 -31.32 -12.93 8.11
CA PHE A 79 -32.56 -12.20 8.31
C PHE A 79 -33.66 -13.09 8.84
N LYS A 80 -34.64 -12.50 9.50
CA LYS A 80 -35.80 -13.20 10.01
C LYS A 80 -36.52 -13.95 8.88
N GLY A 81 -36.78 -15.23 9.08
CA GLY A 81 -37.42 -16.10 8.09
C GLY A 81 -36.51 -16.76 7.08
N ASP A 82 -35.18 -16.56 7.19
CA ASP A 82 -34.20 -17.32 6.41
C ASP A 82 -33.91 -18.65 7.10
N SER A 83 -34.16 -19.76 6.39
CA SER A 83 -34.00 -21.12 6.95
C SER A 83 -32.53 -21.51 7.17
N ASN A 84 -31.59 -21.00 6.36
CA ASN A 84 -30.16 -21.19 6.52
C ASN A 84 -29.39 -19.97 5.99
N ALA A 85 -28.35 -19.55 6.73
CA ALA A 85 -27.45 -18.46 6.35
C ALA A 85 -26.64 -18.73 5.05
N ALA A 86 -26.56 -19.99 4.62
CA ALA A 86 -25.83 -20.44 3.42
C ALA A 86 -26.74 -20.97 2.30
N SER A 87 -28.06 -21.03 2.48
CA SER A 87 -28.98 -21.53 1.48
C SER A 87 -29.97 -20.45 1.07
N MET A 88 -30.11 -20.22 -0.23
CA MET A 88 -31.11 -19.31 -0.84
C MET A 88 -32.53 -19.92 -0.86
N GLY A 89 -32.86 -20.81 0.09
CA GLY A 89 -34.18 -21.44 0.23
C GLY A 89 -34.98 -20.79 1.35
N ALA A 90 -36.10 -20.16 1.02
CA ALA A 90 -37.07 -19.71 2.01
C ALA A 90 -37.70 -20.91 2.72
N ASP A 91 -37.80 -20.85 4.05
CA ASP A 91 -38.64 -21.78 4.80
C ASP A 91 -40.11 -21.48 4.48
N THR A 92 -40.70 -22.28 3.59
CA THR A 92 -42.07 -22.04 3.06
C THR A 92 -43.18 -22.32 4.09
N GLY A 93 -42.83 -22.66 5.33
CA GLY A 93 -43.82 -23.02 6.37
C GLY A 93 -44.25 -21.90 7.32
N ALA A 94 -43.46 -20.81 7.44
CA ALA A 94 -43.86 -19.68 8.31
C ALA A 94 -44.62 -18.61 7.50
N LYS A 95 -45.79 -18.18 7.97
CA LYS A 95 -46.46 -17.02 7.39
C LYS A 95 -45.49 -15.84 7.29
N ALA A 96 -45.20 -15.39 6.08
CA ALA A 96 -44.26 -14.31 5.78
C ALA A 96 -44.73 -13.03 6.50
N SER A 97 -44.06 -12.68 7.60
CA SER A 97 -44.35 -11.42 8.31
C SER A 97 -43.65 -10.26 7.58
N ARG A 98 -44.23 -9.05 7.64
CA ARG A 98 -43.65 -7.87 6.96
C ARG A 98 -42.21 -7.52 7.39
N ASP A 99 -41.80 -7.97 8.55
CA ASP A 99 -40.45 -7.78 9.10
C ASP A 99 -39.46 -8.94 8.78
N SER A 100 -39.89 -9.89 7.94
CA SER A 100 -39.03 -10.97 7.41
C SER A 100 -38.60 -10.69 5.98
N MET A 101 -37.49 -11.29 5.55
CA MET A 101 -36.97 -11.15 4.19
C MET A 101 -38.03 -11.60 3.15
N ALA A 102 -38.73 -12.70 3.37
CA ALA A 102 -39.76 -13.22 2.47
C ALA A 102 -41.02 -12.34 2.41
N GLY A 103 -41.40 -11.67 3.52
CA GLY A 103 -42.59 -10.83 3.59
C GLY A 103 -42.36 -9.36 3.25
N ALA A 104 -41.12 -8.95 3.08
CA ALA A 104 -40.77 -7.59 2.70
C ALA A 104 -41.07 -7.30 1.22
N PRO A 105 -41.39 -6.04 0.87
CA PRO A 105 -41.64 -5.65 -0.52
C PRO A 105 -40.37 -5.85 -1.38
N VAL A 106 -40.60 -6.07 -2.69
CA VAL A 106 -39.52 -6.42 -3.64
C VAL A 106 -38.37 -5.40 -3.63
N TRP A 107 -38.70 -4.10 -3.58
CA TRP A 107 -37.67 -3.04 -3.53
C TRP A 107 -36.78 -3.15 -2.28
N ALA A 108 -37.37 -3.48 -1.12
CA ALA A 108 -36.62 -3.63 0.14
C ALA A 108 -35.65 -4.82 0.09
N ARG A 109 -36.13 -5.94 -0.48
CA ARG A 109 -35.28 -7.13 -0.72
C ARG A 109 -34.16 -6.83 -1.70
N ALA A 110 -34.49 -6.18 -2.84
CA ALA A 110 -33.49 -5.81 -3.83
C ALA A 110 -32.43 -4.84 -3.24
N LEU A 111 -32.88 -3.82 -2.50
CA LEU A 111 -31.97 -2.89 -1.81
C LEU A 111 -31.08 -3.62 -0.82
N THR A 112 -31.64 -4.52 0.00
CA THR A 112 -30.87 -5.29 0.98
C THR A 112 -29.81 -6.16 0.31
N VAL A 113 -30.15 -6.85 -0.79
CA VAL A 113 -29.19 -7.69 -1.53
C VAL A 113 -28.13 -6.86 -2.26
N ALA A 114 -28.49 -5.73 -2.85
CA ALA A 114 -27.54 -4.88 -3.57
C ALA A 114 -26.58 -4.10 -2.66
N SER A 115 -26.97 -3.88 -1.41
CA SER A 115 -26.21 -3.00 -0.50
C SER A 115 -24.87 -3.58 -0.03
N GLY A 116 -24.68 -4.88 0.03
CA GLY A 116 -23.40 -5.48 0.34
C GLY A 116 -22.28 -5.00 -0.62
N PRO A 117 -22.40 -5.30 -1.91
CA PRO A 117 -21.46 -4.79 -2.91
C PRO A 117 -21.37 -3.26 -2.93
N ALA A 118 -22.52 -2.55 -2.80
CA ALA A 118 -22.52 -1.09 -2.81
C ALA A 118 -21.70 -0.48 -1.67
N PHE A 119 -21.75 -1.06 -0.47
CA PHE A 119 -20.94 -0.63 0.66
C PHE A 119 -19.44 -0.88 0.43
N ASN A 120 -19.06 -1.97 -0.23
CA ASN A 120 -17.68 -2.20 -0.62
C ASN A 120 -17.18 -1.15 -1.61
N PHE A 121 -17.99 -0.73 -2.59
CA PHE A 121 -17.63 0.36 -3.50
C PHE A 121 -17.47 1.69 -2.77
N ILE A 122 -18.39 2.03 -1.84
CA ILE A 122 -18.29 3.24 -1.02
C ILE A 122 -17.00 3.18 -0.17
N PHE A 123 -16.73 2.06 0.46
CA PHE A 123 -15.53 1.88 1.27
C PHE A 123 -14.25 2.02 0.43
N ALA A 124 -14.19 1.38 -0.74
CA ALA A 124 -13.07 1.52 -1.66
C ALA A 124 -12.87 2.99 -2.09
N PHE A 125 -13.96 3.68 -2.44
CA PHE A 125 -13.90 5.12 -2.77
C PHE A 125 -13.33 5.95 -1.62
N LEU A 126 -13.77 5.72 -0.39
CA LEU A 126 -13.27 6.45 0.79
C LEU A 126 -11.80 6.16 1.06
N VAL A 127 -11.35 4.90 0.91
CA VAL A 127 -9.95 4.52 1.08
C VAL A 127 -9.08 5.18 0.01
N PHE A 128 -9.49 5.13 -1.27
CA PHE A 128 -8.75 5.78 -2.35
C PHE A 128 -8.76 7.30 -2.24
N ALA A 129 -9.88 7.91 -1.88
CA ALA A 129 -9.95 9.34 -1.65
C ALA A 129 -9.02 9.76 -0.50
N TRP A 130 -9.02 9.01 0.60
CA TRP A 130 -8.08 9.26 1.70
C TRP A 130 -6.62 9.09 1.26
N ALA A 131 -6.31 8.06 0.49
CA ALA A 131 -4.96 7.85 -0.03
C ALA A 131 -4.50 9.02 -0.93
N VAL A 132 -5.36 9.45 -1.87
CA VAL A 132 -5.06 10.60 -2.75
C VAL A 132 -4.88 11.89 -1.95
N LEU A 133 -5.73 12.14 -0.96
CA LEU A 133 -5.63 13.34 -0.12
C LEU A 133 -4.41 13.33 0.80
N SER A 134 -3.92 12.14 1.19
CA SER A 134 -2.78 11.99 2.10
C SER A 134 -1.44 11.95 1.37
N ILE A 135 -1.38 11.27 0.23
CA ILE A 135 -0.13 11.05 -0.53
C ILE A 135 0.03 12.14 -1.60
N GLY A 136 -1.08 12.69 -2.10
CA GLY A 136 -1.11 13.58 -3.26
C GLY A 136 -1.09 12.82 -4.58
N VAL A 137 -1.13 13.56 -5.65
CA VAL A 137 -0.97 13.09 -7.03
C VAL A 137 0.04 13.96 -7.74
N ALA A 138 0.82 13.37 -8.63
CA ALA A 138 1.72 14.14 -9.48
C ALA A 138 0.88 15.10 -10.35
N THR A 139 1.34 16.35 -10.45
CA THR A 139 0.70 17.39 -11.25
C THR A 139 1.64 17.83 -12.36
N ASP A 140 1.10 18.25 -13.50
CA ASP A 140 1.86 18.91 -14.56
C ASP A 140 1.61 20.43 -14.51
N PRO A 141 2.63 21.27 -14.42
CA PRO A 141 4.05 20.95 -14.20
C PRO A 141 4.30 20.31 -12.83
N LEU A 142 5.37 19.51 -12.76
CA LEU A 142 5.75 18.79 -11.56
C LEU A 142 6.04 19.73 -10.41
N THR A 143 5.31 19.63 -9.32
CA THR A 143 5.47 20.45 -8.11
C THR A 143 5.99 19.60 -6.96
N LEU A 144 7.03 20.07 -6.26
CA LEU A 144 7.61 19.38 -5.12
C LEU A 144 6.68 19.44 -3.90
N ALA A 145 6.11 18.32 -3.52
CA ALA A 145 5.27 18.20 -2.31
C ALA A 145 6.09 18.19 -1.02
N SER A 146 7.30 17.67 -1.07
CA SER A 146 8.26 17.65 0.04
C SER A 146 9.68 17.52 -0.50
N VAL A 147 10.63 18.01 0.26
CA VAL A 147 12.06 17.89 -0.01
C VAL A 147 12.65 16.99 1.05
N PRO A 148 13.32 15.89 0.65
CA PRO A 148 13.97 14.99 1.61
C PRO A 148 15.20 15.67 2.24
N ASP A 149 15.50 15.26 3.46
CA ASP A 149 16.76 15.63 4.12
C ASP A 149 17.89 14.79 3.52
N LEU A 150 18.94 15.45 3.03
CA LEU A 150 20.07 14.83 2.33
C LEU A 150 21.40 15.36 2.88
N PRO A 151 22.50 14.60 2.73
CA PRO A 151 23.83 15.09 3.06
C PRO A 151 24.20 16.38 2.28
N ASP A 152 25.04 17.23 2.87
CA ASP A 152 25.48 18.51 2.28
C ASP A 152 26.11 18.35 0.88
N THR A 153 26.65 17.16 0.58
CA THR A 153 27.23 16.86 -0.75
C THR A 153 26.26 16.99 -1.91
N TYR A 154 24.95 16.98 -1.64
CA TYR A 154 23.91 17.14 -2.67
C TYR A 154 23.54 18.61 -2.95
N GLU A 155 24.10 19.59 -2.21
CA GLU A 155 23.85 21.02 -2.41
C GLU A 155 22.36 21.34 -2.56
N GLN A 156 21.53 20.88 -1.62
CA GLN A 156 20.07 20.97 -1.71
C GLN A 156 19.54 22.38 -1.47
N GLU A 157 19.09 23.08 -2.53
CA GLU A 157 18.45 24.40 -2.48
C GLU A 157 16.98 24.37 -2.93
N LEU A 158 16.48 23.19 -3.35
CA LEU A 158 15.06 23.00 -3.69
C LEU A 158 14.19 23.17 -2.45
N GLU A 159 13.00 23.73 -2.64
CA GLU A 159 12.02 23.96 -1.57
C GLU A 159 10.67 23.30 -1.90
N THR A 160 9.91 22.98 -0.85
CA THR A 160 8.53 22.53 -1.02
C THR A 160 7.70 23.61 -1.72
N GLY A 161 6.99 23.23 -2.78
CA GLY A 161 6.19 24.13 -3.60
C GLY A 161 6.88 24.59 -4.89
N ASP A 162 8.17 24.27 -5.08
CA ASP A 162 8.86 24.55 -6.35
C ASP A 162 8.20 23.77 -7.49
N GLN A 163 7.89 24.47 -8.60
CA GLN A 163 7.49 23.82 -9.84
C GLN A 163 8.72 23.61 -10.71
N ILE A 164 9.03 22.37 -11.04
CA ILE A 164 10.20 22.03 -11.86
C ILE A 164 9.87 22.31 -13.31
N LEU A 165 10.67 23.20 -13.94
CA LEU A 165 10.56 23.58 -15.33
C LEU A 165 11.62 22.90 -16.20
N ALA A 166 12.86 22.77 -15.68
CA ALA A 166 13.95 22.09 -16.38
C ALA A 166 14.93 21.49 -15.38
N ILE A 167 15.62 20.42 -15.80
CA ILE A 167 16.67 19.74 -15.05
C ILE A 167 17.92 19.61 -15.94
N GLY A 168 19.08 20.08 -15.46
CA GLY A 168 20.33 20.05 -16.24
C GLY A 168 20.21 20.74 -17.61
N GLY A 169 19.38 21.77 -17.72
CA GLY A 169 19.13 22.51 -18.96
C GLY A 169 18.13 21.85 -19.92
N VAL A 170 17.54 20.71 -19.56
CA VAL A 170 16.50 20.03 -20.35
C VAL A 170 15.12 20.36 -19.78
N GLU A 171 14.20 20.86 -20.62
CA GLU A 171 12.81 21.15 -20.25
C GLU A 171 12.10 19.87 -19.78
N THR A 172 11.37 19.98 -18.66
CA THR A 172 10.69 18.83 -18.03
C THR A 172 9.22 19.16 -17.69
N PRO A 173 8.38 19.45 -18.70
CA PRO A 173 6.98 19.80 -18.49
C PRO A 173 6.15 18.65 -17.92
N THR A 174 6.57 17.39 -18.12
CA THR A 174 5.89 16.20 -17.63
C THR A 174 6.86 15.27 -16.90
N MET A 175 6.31 14.30 -16.12
CA MET A 175 7.12 13.27 -15.47
C MET A 175 7.93 12.43 -16.48
N ALA A 176 7.39 12.17 -17.68
CA ALA A 176 8.11 11.45 -18.72
C ALA A 176 9.36 12.22 -19.20
N ASP A 177 9.27 13.54 -19.26
CA ASP A 177 10.41 14.40 -19.64
C ASP A 177 11.47 14.43 -18.54
N VAL A 178 11.07 14.35 -17.26
CA VAL A 178 12.00 14.20 -16.12
C VAL A 178 12.83 12.93 -16.28
N VAL A 179 12.18 11.79 -16.56
CA VAL A 179 12.89 10.51 -16.80
C VAL A 179 13.85 10.65 -17.97
N ALA A 180 13.39 11.18 -19.11
CA ALA A 180 14.23 11.38 -20.30
C ALA A 180 15.37 12.39 -20.11
N ALA A 181 15.20 13.38 -19.23
CA ALA A 181 16.26 14.30 -18.83
C ALA A 181 17.28 13.59 -17.95
N THR A 182 16.84 12.81 -16.97
CA THR A 182 17.68 12.05 -16.04
C THR A 182 18.63 11.10 -16.78
N ASP A 183 18.15 10.40 -17.81
CA ASP A 183 18.96 9.50 -18.64
C ASP A 183 20.13 10.20 -19.38
N LYS A 184 20.05 11.52 -19.56
CA LYS A 184 21.07 12.33 -20.24
C LYS A 184 22.07 13.00 -19.28
N LEU A 185 21.77 12.97 -17.99
CA LEU A 185 22.63 13.57 -16.96
C LEU A 185 23.85 12.68 -16.70
N GLY A 186 25.01 13.32 -16.47
CA GLY A 186 26.16 12.63 -15.88
C GLY A 186 25.87 12.22 -14.43
N MET A 187 26.57 11.20 -13.94
CA MET A 187 26.47 10.78 -12.53
C MET A 187 27.21 11.78 -11.64
N VAL A 188 26.48 12.77 -11.15
CA VAL A 188 26.96 13.88 -10.31
C VAL A 188 26.07 14.03 -9.07
N PRO A 189 26.60 14.48 -7.93
CA PRO A 189 25.82 14.60 -6.70
C PRO A 189 24.72 15.66 -6.78
N SER A 190 24.93 16.72 -7.55
CA SER A 190 23.98 17.83 -7.70
C SER A 190 23.89 18.33 -9.13
N VAL A 191 22.73 18.79 -9.53
CA VAL A 191 22.43 19.35 -10.85
C VAL A 191 21.68 20.68 -10.71
N ASP A 192 21.70 21.50 -11.78
CA ASP A 192 20.92 22.74 -11.82
C ASP A 192 19.45 22.43 -12.14
N TYR A 193 18.56 22.98 -11.33
CA TYR A 193 17.12 22.97 -11.54
C TYR A 193 16.65 24.37 -11.86
N ARG A 194 15.90 24.52 -12.94
CA ARG A 194 15.13 25.72 -13.20
C ARG A 194 13.73 25.51 -12.65
N VAL A 195 13.33 26.35 -11.71
CA VAL A 195 12.06 26.19 -10.99
C VAL A 195 11.28 27.50 -11.00
N MET A 196 9.96 27.38 -10.87
CA MET A 196 9.07 28.49 -10.55
C MET A 196 8.82 28.49 -9.05
N ARG A 197 9.30 29.51 -8.34
CA ARG A 197 9.13 29.72 -6.90
C ARG A 197 8.47 31.06 -6.65
N ALA A 198 7.30 31.05 -5.99
CA ALA A 198 6.52 32.26 -5.69
C ALA A 198 6.21 33.15 -6.90
N GLY A 199 6.11 32.58 -8.12
CA GLY A 199 5.82 33.30 -9.35
C GLY A 199 7.07 33.87 -10.06
N GLU A 200 8.27 33.56 -9.56
CA GLU A 200 9.55 33.93 -10.16
C GLU A 200 10.30 32.71 -10.65
N GLU A 201 10.86 32.79 -11.85
CA GLU A 201 11.68 31.72 -12.41
C GLU A 201 13.13 31.89 -11.93
N ILE A 202 13.65 30.89 -11.23
CA ILE A 202 15.01 30.89 -10.67
C ILE A 202 15.74 29.60 -11.01
N VAL A 203 17.06 29.63 -10.93
CA VAL A 203 17.91 28.42 -11.02
C VAL A 203 18.47 28.13 -9.65
N VAL A 204 18.34 26.92 -9.20
CA VAL A 204 18.79 26.42 -7.88
C VAL A 204 19.53 25.10 -8.04
N ARG A 205 20.42 24.80 -7.11
CA ARG A 205 21.09 23.51 -7.05
C ARG A 205 20.20 22.50 -6.33
N GLY A 206 20.22 21.24 -6.78
CA GLY A 206 19.50 20.16 -6.13
C GLY A 206 20.15 18.82 -6.40
N PRO A 207 19.70 17.75 -5.73
CA PRO A 207 20.27 16.42 -5.87
C PRO A 207 20.05 15.87 -7.28
N TYR A 208 20.78 14.80 -7.63
CA TYR A 208 20.41 13.97 -8.77
C TYR A 208 18.92 13.59 -8.67
N PRO A 209 18.14 13.58 -9.77
CA PRO A 209 16.68 13.40 -9.71
C PRO A 209 16.20 12.11 -9.02
N GLU A 210 16.99 11.05 -9.12
CA GLU A 210 16.79 9.80 -8.39
C GLU A 210 17.99 9.52 -7.48
N PRO A 211 18.08 10.21 -6.32
CA PRO A 211 19.19 10.01 -5.40
C PRO A 211 19.11 8.63 -4.75
N THR A 212 20.21 8.21 -4.13
CA THR A 212 20.32 6.92 -3.42
C THR A 212 19.56 6.90 -2.08
N LEU A 213 18.40 7.55 -2.04
CA LEU A 213 17.51 7.60 -0.88
C LEU A 213 16.66 6.33 -0.80
N ALA A 214 16.76 5.59 0.29
CA ALA A 214 15.96 4.41 0.58
C ALA A 214 14.53 4.83 0.99
N ARG A 215 13.62 5.07 0.03
CA ARG A 215 12.22 5.42 0.33
C ARG A 215 11.47 4.31 1.06
N ALA A 216 11.84 3.07 0.82
CA ALA A 216 11.34 1.89 1.51
C ALA A 216 12.40 0.78 1.49
N VAL A 217 12.46 -0.01 2.55
CA VAL A 217 13.33 -1.19 2.63
C VAL A 217 12.43 -2.41 2.80
N SER A 218 12.53 -3.35 1.86
CA SER A 218 11.75 -4.59 1.87
C SER A 218 12.01 -5.38 3.16
N THR A 219 10.95 -5.87 3.79
CA THR A 219 11.02 -6.58 5.07
C THR A 219 11.83 -7.87 5.02
N ASP A 220 11.98 -8.45 3.83
CA ASP A 220 12.68 -9.73 3.58
C ASP A 220 13.93 -9.53 2.71
N SER A 221 14.63 -8.39 2.86
CA SER A 221 15.83 -8.06 2.12
C SER A 221 17.09 -8.11 3.00
N PRO A 222 18.26 -8.45 2.44
CA PRO A 222 19.54 -8.34 3.12
C PRO A 222 19.81 -6.95 3.68
N ALA A 223 19.34 -5.91 2.99
CA ALA A 223 19.44 -4.53 3.45
C ALA A 223 18.72 -4.33 4.80
N ARG A 224 17.49 -4.87 4.93
CA ARG A 224 16.72 -4.81 6.19
C ARG A 224 17.38 -5.65 7.29
N GLU A 225 17.88 -6.82 6.95
CA GLU A 225 18.58 -7.70 7.89
C GLU A 225 19.85 -7.04 8.44
N ALA A 226 20.57 -6.25 7.62
CA ALA A 226 21.73 -5.48 8.00
C ALA A 226 21.41 -4.23 8.84
N GLY A 227 20.15 -3.77 8.84
CA GLY A 227 19.72 -2.61 9.63
C GLY A 227 19.47 -1.34 8.83
N LEU A 228 19.39 -1.40 7.49
CA LEU A 228 18.90 -0.27 6.70
C LEU A 228 17.45 0.06 7.03
N LEU A 229 17.15 1.34 7.05
CA LEU A 229 15.83 1.90 7.33
C LEU A 229 15.33 2.74 6.15
N ALA A 230 14.05 3.07 6.16
CA ALA A 230 13.53 4.12 5.29
C ALA A 230 14.20 5.45 5.66
N ASP A 231 14.36 6.31 4.66
CA ASP A 231 15.01 7.61 4.70
C ASP A 231 16.54 7.57 4.89
N ASP A 232 17.17 6.40 4.85
CA ASP A 232 18.62 6.28 4.73
C ASP A 232 19.08 6.73 3.35
N VAL A 233 20.21 7.44 3.28
CA VAL A 233 20.88 7.81 2.02
C VAL A 233 22.18 7.03 1.89
N ILE A 234 22.30 6.20 0.86
CA ILE A 234 23.53 5.48 0.57
C ILE A 234 24.52 6.44 -0.08
N THR A 235 25.67 6.68 0.56
CA THR A 235 26.67 7.67 0.12
C THR A 235 27.86 7.03 -0.58
N ALA A 236 28.22 5.79 -0.23
CA ALA A 236 29.28 5.04 -0.91
C ALA A 236 29.04 3.52 -0.80
N ILE A 237 29.62 2.77 -1.73
CA ILE A 237 29.68 1.31 -1.71
C ILE A 237 31.15 0.89 -1.94
N ASP A 238 31.71 0.11 -1.02
CA ASP A 238 33.14 -0.29 -1.00
C ASP A 238 34.07 0.94 -1.19
N GLY A 239 33.74 2.06 -0.56
CA GLY A 239 34.46 3.33 -0.65
C GLY A 239 34.27 4.09 -1.98
N THR A 240 33.47 3.59 -2.92
CA THR A 240 33.13 4.29 -4.17
C THR A 240 31.89 5.16 -3.93
N PRO A 241 31.96 6.49 -4.09
CA PRO A 241 30.81 7.36 -3.92
C PRO A 241 29.69 7.03 -4.91
N VAL A 242 28.43 7.07 -4.44
CA VAL A 242 27.24 6.85 -5.26
C VAL A 242 26.25 8.00 -5.05
N PHE A 243 25.66 8.49 -6.15
CA PHE A 243 24.76 9.65 -6.15
C PHE A 243 23.41 9.34 -6.77
N ALA A 244 23.35 8.34 -7.65
CA ALA A 244 22.17 7.94 -8.37
C ALA A 244 21.73 6.52 -7.99
N PHE A 245 20.44 6.29 -7.91
CA PHE A 245 19.89 4.96 -7.62
C PHE A 245 20.30 3.93 -8.68
N SER A 246 20.29 4.32 -9.97
CA SER A 246 20.77 3.45 -11.07
C SER A 246 22.22 3.05 -10.90
N GLN A 247 23.11 3.97 -10.54
CA GLN A 247 24.52 3.68 -10.26
C GLN A 247 24.67 2.63 -9.13
N MET A 248 23.92 2.79 -8.05
CA MET A 248 23.89 1.81 -6.96
C MET A 248 23.44 0.43 -7.47
N MET A 249 22.38 0.38 -8.26
CA MET A 249 21.87 -0.87 -8.82
C MET A 249 22.88 -1.59 -9.72
N ASP A 250 23.61 -0.84 -10.54
CA ASP A 250 24.67 -1.39 -11.40
C ASP A 250 25.81 -2.01 -10.58
N ILE A 251 26.26 -1.34 -9.51
CA ILE A 251 27.28 -1.85 -8.59
C ILE A 251 26.80 -3.12 -7.89
N VAL A 252 25.55 -3.11 -7.40
CA VAL A 252 24.93 -4.26 -6.75
C VAL A 252 24.80 -5.44 -7.71
N ALA A 253 24.35 -5.20 -8.93
CA ALA A 253 24.26 -6.25 -9.97
C ALA A 253 25.62 -6.83 -10.33
N ALA A 254 26.66 -6.01 -10.46
CA ALA A 254 28.02 -6.43 -10.78
C ALA A 254 28.71 -7.20 -9.64
N SER A 255 28.20 -7.12 -8.41
CA SER A 255 28.77 -7.82 -7.25
C SER A 255 28.58 -9.33 -7.28
N ASP A 256 27.60 -9.82 -8.05
CA ASP A 256 27.17 -11.22 -8.12
C ASP A 256 26.89 -11.84 -6.72
N GLY A 257 26.30 -11.04 -5.82
CA GLY A 257 25.98 -11.45 -4.45
C GLY A 257 27.13 -11.40 -3.45
N ARG A 258 28.28 -10.86 -3.84
CA ARG A 258 29.40 -10.62 -2.92
C ARG A 258 28.99 -9.61 -1.85
N ALA A 259 29.38 -9.87 -0.61
CA ALA A 259 29.22 -8.89 0.47
C ALA A 259 30.00 -7.60 0.14
N MET A 260 29.35 -6.46 0.33
CA MET A 260 29.90 -5.13 0.11
C MET A 260 29.61 -4.25 1.33
N THR A 261 30.49 -3.30 1.57
CA THR A 261 30.31 -2.31 2.64
C THR A 261 29.57 -1.10 2.10
N PHE A 262 28.37 -0.82 2.65
CA PHE A 262 27.55 0.34 2.35
C PHE A 262 27.79 1.43 3.38
N GLU A 263 28.21 2.62 2.95
CA GLU A 263 28.21 3.80 3.77
C GLU A 263 26.86 4.52 3.64
N VAL A 264 26.25 4.83 4.76
CA VAL A 264 24.87 5.32 4.83
C VAL A 264 24.82 6.55 5.70
N TRP A 265 24.27 7.63 5.17
CA TRP A 265 23.95 8.80 5.96
C TRP A 265 22.53 8.67 6.52
N ARG A 266 22.39 8.86 7.84
CA ARG A 266 21.14 8.80 8.58
C ARG A 266 21.06 9.96 9.55
N GLN A 267 20.23 10.96 9.28
CA GLN A 267 19.98 12.09 10.19
C GLN A 267 21.24 12.79 10.69
N GLY A 268 22.23 13.01 9.83
CA GLY A 268 23.49 13.66 10.18
C GLY A 268 24.63 12.71 10.59
N GLU A 269 24.36 11.42 10.76
CA GLU A 269 25.38 10.43 11.12
C GLU A 269 25.73 9.55 9.92
N THR A 270 27.01 9.18 9.80
CA THR A 270 27.47 8.20 8.82
C THR A 270 27.62 6.84 9.49
N LEU A 271 26.89 5.87 8.97
CA LEU A 271 26.87 4.48 9.42
C LEU A 271 27.47 3.58 8.33
N SER A 272 27.93 2.39 8.72
CA SER A 272 28.46 1.40 7.79
C SER A 272 27.76 0.06 8.00
N PHE A 273 27.34 -0.57 6.90
CA PHE A 273 26.65 -1.85 6.88
C PHE A 273 27.26 -2.80 5.87
N ASP A 274 27.55 -4.02 6.29
CA ASP A 274 27.99 -5.08 5.36
C ASP A 274 26.74 -5.83 4.85
N ILE A 275 26.50 -5.73 3.54
CA ILE A 275 25.33 -6.31 2.89
C ILE A 275 25.76 -7.23 1.77
N ALA A 276 25.27 -8.47 1.78
CA ALA A 276 25.43 -9.42 0.69
C ALA A 276 24.10 -9.47 -0.09
N PRO A 277 24.03 -8.87 -1.28
CA PRO A 277 22.81 -8.88 -2.09
C PRO A 277 22.35 -10.30 -2.40
N ARG A 278 21.04 -10.51 -2.41
CA ARG A 278 20.42 -11.80 -2.70
C ARG A 278 19.67 -11.73 -4.02
N ARG A 279 19.92 -12.71 -4.88
CA ARG A 279 19.22 -12.84 -6.14
C ARG A 279 17.82 -13.39 -5.92
N VAL A 280 16.81 -12.73 -6.48
CA VAL A 280 15.41 -13.14 -6.41
C VAL A 280 14.80 -13.12 -7.80
N ASP A 281 14.16 -14.21 -8.18
CA ASP A 281 13.41 -14.31 -9.42
C ASP A 281 11.95 -13.91 -9.18
N LEU A 282 11.54 -12.79 -9.78
CA LEU A 282 10.19 -12.27 -9.68
C LEU A 282 9.38 -12.71 -10.91
N PRO A 283 8.20 -13.31 -10.74
CA PRO A 283 7.37 -13.71 -11.87
C PRO A 283 6.83 -12.48 -12.61
N LEU A 284 6.98 -12.47 -13.93
CA LEU A 284 6.39 -11.49 -14.84
C LEU A 284 4.96 -11.93 -15.26
N ARG A 285 4.18 -10.98 -15.79
CA ARG A 285 2.78 -11.22 -16.19
C ARG A 285 2.63 -12.20 -17.36
N ASP A 286 3.67 -12.37 -18.16
CA ASP A 286 3.76 -13.28 -19.31
C ASP A 286 4.20 -14.70 -18.94
N GLY A 287 4.49 -14.95 -17.66
CA GLY A 287 4.94 -16.24 -17.14
C GLY A 287 6.44 -16.43 -17.11
N ASP A 288 7.20 -15.45 -17.57
CA ASP A 288 8.66 -15.39 -17.42
C ASP A 288 9.05 -14.86 -16.04
N PHE A 289 10.34 -14.94 -15.71
CA PHE A 289 10.90 -14.44 -14.46
C PHE A 289 11.91 -13.33 -14.74
N GLU A 290 11.78 -12.22 -14.02
CA GLU A 290 12.81 -11.20 -13.96
C GLU A 290 13.68 -11.43 -12.72
N THR A 291 14.98 -11.59 -12.93
CA THR A 291 15.92 -11.69 -11.84
C THR A 291 16.28 -10.30 -11.34
N ARG A 292 16.06 -10.04 -10.06
CA ARG A 292 16.49 -8.81 -9.38
C ARG A 292 17.38 -9.13 -8.19
N TRP A 293 18.21 -8.16 -7.85
CA TRP A 293 18.99 -8.18 -6.62
C TRP A 293 18.25 -7.43 -5.51
N LEU A 294 18.13 -8.04 -4.34
CA LEU A 294 17.60 -7.45 -3.11
C LEU A 294 18.70 -7.23 -2.11
#